data_95279b8275bd728ebde4819a5504fa4a
#
_entry.id   95279b8275bd728ebde4819a5504fa4a
#
_cell.length_a   1.000
_cell.length_b   1.000
_cell.length_c   1.000
_cell.angle_alpha   90.00
_cell.angle_beta   90.00
_cell.angle_gamma   90.00
#
_symmetry.space_group_name_H-M   'P 1'
#
loop_
_entity.id
_entity.type
_entity.pdbx_description
1 polymer ?
#
loop_
_entity_poly.entity_id
_entity_poly.type
_entity_poly.pdbx_seq_one_letter_code
_entity_poly.pdbx_strand_id
1 'polypeptide(L)'
;TSYRDDNGNPYSQTYLKTINNQLTAIFNYAVKYYGLKENPCHKAGGMGKKNAEEMEFWTKDEFNTFIKYFEDKPKYYTMFMTLYYTGIREGEMLALTPADIDLEKATIRINKNYQYVNGEEMITSPKTPKSNRVVTIPALLVECLRGYMEKWYGLEQDDRIFPYTKNIVNHVMARACDAVGVKKIRVHDIRHS
;
A
#
# COMPACT_ATOMS: atom_id res chain seq x y z
N THR A 1 -18.29 -12.15 27.33
CA THR A 1 -17.80 -10.77 27.59
C THR A 1 -17.29 -10.23 26.27
N SER A 2 -18.07 -9.32 25.65
CA SER A 2 -17.64 -8.65 24.43
C SER A 2 -16.68 -7.54 24.80
N TYR A 3 -15.38 -7.75 24.58
CA TYR A 3 -14.38 -6.68 24.66
C TYR A 3 -14.71 -5.63 23.60
N ARG A 4 -14.68 -4.37 24.00
CA ARG A 4 -15.00 -3.22 23.16
C ARG A 4 -13.80 -2.25 23.15
N ASP A 5 -13.67 -1.47 22.07
CA ASP A 5 -12.71 -0.38 21.99
C ASP A 5 -13.16 0.80 22.87
N ASP A 6 -12.33 1.85 22.94
CA ASP A 6 -12.61 3.05 23.74
C ASP A 6 -13.88 3.81 23.27
N ASN A 7 -14.37 3.54 22.07
CA ASN A 7 -15.60 4.09 21.50
C ASN A 7 -16.82 3.17 21.72
N GLY A 8 -16.64 2.05 22.42
CA GLY A 8 -17.69 1.08 22.71
C GLY A 8 -18.02 0.12 21.58
N ASN A 9 -17.25 0.07 20.48
CA ASN A 9 -17.45 -0.85 19.38
C ASN A 9 -16.79 -2.21 19.64
N PRO A 10 -17.36 -3.33 19.16
CA PRO A 10 -16.72 -4.62 19.27
C PRO A 10 -15.46 -4.66 18.39
N TYR A 11 -14.38 -5.26 18.91
CA TYR A 11 -13.18 -5.50 18.10
C TYR A 11 -13.48 -6.39 16.89
N SER A 12 -12.82 -6.09 15.76
CA SER A 12 -12.96 -6.91 14.55
C SER A 12 -12.45 -8.34 14.79
N GLN A 13 -13.06 -9.31 14.09
CA GLN A 13 -12.66 -10.72 14.19
C GLN A 13 -11.20 -10.93 13.79
N THR A 14 -10.71 -10.19 12.81
CA THR A 14 -9.31 -10.21 12.37
C THR A 14 -8.37 -9.67 13.46
N TYR A 15 -8.75 -8.61 14.15
CA TYR A 15 -7.97 -8.06 15.26
C TYR A 15 -7.88 -9.06 16.43
N LEU A 16 -9.01 -9.64 16.83
CA LEU A 16 -9.05 -10.69 17.86
C LEU A 16 -8.17 -11.88 17.47
N LYS A 17 -8.20 -12.29 16.20
CA LYS A 17 -7.31 -13.35 15.68
C LYS A 17 -5.83 -12.98 15.78
N THR A 18 -5.50 -11.73 15.50
CA THR A 18 -4.13 -11.23 15.61
C THR A 18 -3.64 -11.29 17.06
N ILE A 19 -4.45 -10.83 18.03
CA ILE A 19 -4.13 -10.94 19.46
C ILE A 19 -3.92 -12.40 19.86
N ASN A 20 -4.84 -13.29 19.47
CA ASN A 20 -4.73 -14.71 19.75
C ASN A 20 -3.43 -15.31 19.22
N ASN A 21 -3.03 -14.95 18.00
CA ASN A 21 -1.78 -15.43 17.41
C ASN A 21 -0.54 -14.94 18.18
N GLN A 22 -0.53 -13.68 18.62
CA GLN A 22 0.56 -13.14 19.45
C GLN A 22 0.65 -13.82 20.80
N LEU A 23 -0.47 -13.99 21.49
CA LEU A 23 -0.52 -14.73 22.77
C LEU A 23 -0.03 -16.17 22.61
N THR A 24 -0.51 -16.86 21.57
CA THR A 24 -0.08 -18.23 21.26
C THR A 24 1.43 -18.31 21.03
N ALA A 25 2.01 -17.34 20.32
CA ALA A 25 3.46 -17.29 20.09
C ALA A 25 4.25 -17.07 21.40
N ILE A 26 3.79 -16.16 22.27
CA ILE A 26 4.40 -15.89 23.57
C ILE A 26 4.38 -17.16 24.44
N PHE A 27 3.24 -17.85 24.54
CA PHE A 27 3.13 -19.06 25.35
C PHE A 27 3.87 -20.25 24.74
N ASN A 28 3.97 -20.37 23.43
CA ASN A 28 4.84 -21.35 22.79
C ASN A 28 6.32 -21.11 23.14
N TYR A 29 6.73 -19.83 23.18
CA TYR A 29 8.09 -19.47 23.63
C TYR A 29 8.30 -19.85 25.10
N ALA A 30 7.31 -19.60 25.96
CA ALA A 30 7.38 -19.97 27.37
C ALA A 30 7.45 -21.52 27.59
N VAL A 31 6.69 -22.27 26.78
CA VAL A 31 6.82 -23.76 26.79
C VAL A 31 8.23 -24.19 26.41
N LYS A 32 8.78 -23.57 25.36
CA LYS A 32 10.09 -23.98 24.83
C LYS A 32 11.26 -23.61 25.74
N TYR A 33 11.22 -22.45 26.40
CA TYR A 33 12.39 -21.88 27.06
C TYR A 33 12.24 -21.66 28.58
N TYR A 34 10.99 -21.65 29.10
CA TYR A 34 10.73 -21.34 30.50
C TYR A 34 10.02 -22.46 31.27
N GLY A 35 10.00 -23.67 30.71
CA GLY A 35 9.47 -24.84 31.40
C GLY A 35 7.94 -24.84 31.60
N LEU A 36 7.19 -23.99 30.88
CA LEU A 36 5.74 -24.08 30.90
C LEU A 36 5.32 -25.43 30.32
N LYS A 37 4.49 -26.19 31.03
CA LYS A 37 4.12 -27.58 30.63
C LYS A 37 3.35 -27.62 29.30
N GLU A 38 2.43 -26.67 29.08
CA GLU A 38 1.62 -26.59 27.88
C GLU A 38 1.19 -25.15 27.61
N ASN A 39 0.83 -24.84 26.35
CA ASN A 39 0.34 -23.54 25.98
C ASN A 39 -1.14 -23.39 26.34
N PRO A 40 -1.49 -22.50 27.28
CA PRO A 40 -2.90 -22.31 27.72
C PRO A 40 -3.83 -21.86 26.59
N CYS A 41 -3.33 -21.21 25.54
CA CYS A 41 -4.14 -20.80 24.41
C CYS A 41 -4.72 -22.00 23.63
N HIS A 42 -4.06 -23.16 23.67
CA HIS A 42 -4.58 -24.36 23.02
C HIS A 42 -5.82 -24.91 23.75
N LYS A 43 -5.85 -24.76 25.10
CA LYS A 43 -7.03 -25.14 25.92
C LYS A 43 -8.16 -24.11 25.84
N ALA A 44 -7.81 -22.84 25.84
CA ALA A 44 -8.79 -21.75 25.82
C ALA A 44 -9.58 -21.65 24.51
N GLY A 45 -9.06 -22.26 23.44
CA GLY A 45 -9.61 -22.11 22.10
C GLY A 45 -9.20 -20.81 21.41
N GLY A 46 -9.37 -20.75 20.11
CA GLY A 46 -8.98 -19.59 19.32
C GLY A 46 -9.95 -18.42 19.43
N MET A 47 -9.44 -17.21 19.57
CA MET A 47 -10.22 -15.97 19.47
C MET A 47 -10.22 -15.46 18.04
N GLY A 48 -11.35 -14.92 17.59
CA GLY A 48 -11.51 -14.32 16.28
C GLY A 48 -11.51 -15.31 15.13
N LYS A 49 -11.94 -14.84 13.98
CA LYS A 49 -11.99 -15.61 12.75
C LYS A 49 -11.13 -14.92 11.70
N LYS A 50 -10.57 -15.69 10.77
CA LYS A 50 -9.96 -15.14 9.56
C LYS A 50 -11.11 -14.82 8.58
N ASN A 51 -11.88 -13.79 8.90
CA ASN A 51 -12.79 -13.22 7.92
C ASN A 51 -11.93 -12.32 7.04
N ALA A 52 -11.48 -12.85 5.92
CA ALA A 52 -11.20 -11.99 4.80
C ALA A 52 -12.58 -11.55 4.29
N GLU A 53 -13.00 -10.31 4.53
CA GLU A 53 -13.94 -9.65 3.64
C GLU A 53 -13.40 -9.85 2.23
N GLU A 54 -14.25 -10.16 1.26
CA GLU A 54 -13.80 -10.28 -0.13
C GLU A 54 -13.06 -9.01 -0.49
N MET A 55 -11.85 -9.18 -1.03
CA MET A 55 -11.00 -8.06 -1.37
C MET A 55 -11.66 -7.30 -2.50
N GLU A 56 -12.05 -6.06 -2.24
CA GLU A 56 -12.60 -5.20 -3.26
C GLU A 56 -11.50 -4.74 -4.20
N PHE A 57 -11.75 -4.82 -5.49
CA PHE A 57 -10.89 -4.32 -6.55
C PHE A 57 -11.74 -3.64 -7.63
N TRP A 58 -11.13 -2.80 -8.44
CA TRP A 58 -11.80 -2.20 -9.58
C TRP A 58 -11.71 -3.08 -10.82
N THR A 59 -12.79 -3.12 -11.57
CA THR A 59 -12.76 -3.57 -12.95
C THR A 59 -12.01 -2.54 -13.81
N LYS A 60 -11.60 -2.94 -15.01
CA LYS A 60 -10.98 -2.01 -15.97
C LYS A 60 -11.84 -0.78 -16.25
N ASP A 61 -13.17 -0.96 -16.35
CA ASP A 61 -14.09 0.15 -16.64
C ASP A 61 -14.23 1.10 -15.44
N GLU A 62 -14.25 0.57 -14.22
CA GLU A 62 -14.23 1.38 -13.01
C GLU A 62 -12.93 2.19 -12.89
N PHE A 63 -11.77 1.57 -13.17
CA PHE A 63 -10.50 2.29 -13.21
C PHE A 63 -10.48 3.36 -14.30
N ASN A 64 -10.96 3.06 -15.50
CA ASN A 64 -11.04 4.03 -16.59
C ASN A 64 -11.95 5.21 -16.23
N THR A 65 -13.05 4.98 -15.54
CA THR A 65 -13.95 6.03 -15.05
C THR A 65 -13.24 6.88 -13.97
N PHE A 66 -12.55 6.25 -13.05
CA PHE A 66 -11.80 6.93 -12.00
C PHE A 66 -10.66 7.79 -12.55
N ILE A 67 -9.86 7.26 -13.47
CA ILE A 67 -8.66 7.96 -13.94
C ILE A 67 -8.98 9.18 -14.79
N LYS A 68 -10.11 9.20 -15.50
CA LYS A 68 -10.60 10.37 -16.26
C LYS A 68 -10.79 11.61 -15.40
N TYR A 69 -11.10 11.45 -14.11
CA TYR A 69 -11.22 12.56 -13.19
C TYR A 69 -9.92 13.38 -13.04
N PHE A 70 -8.80 12.79 -13.43
CA PHE A 70 -7.48 13.40 -13.30
C PHE A 70 -6.84 13.81 -14.62
N GLU A 71 -7.54 13.78 -15.76
CA GLU A 71 -6.98 14.14 -17.07
C GLU A 71 -6.39 15.56 -17.08
N ASP A 72 -6.99 16.49 -16.34
CA ASP A 72 -6.51 17.86 -16.14
C ASP A 72 -5.47 18.01 -14.99
N LYS A 73 -5.13 16.93 -14.30
CA LYS A 73 -4.26 16.89 -13.10
C LYS A 73 -3.12 15.89 -13.27
N PRO A 74 -2.12 16.18 -14.13
CA PRO A 74 -1.11 15.22 -14.56
C PRO A 74 -0.37 14.54 -13.40
N LYS A 75 -0.15 15.23 -12.28
CA LYS A 75 0.49 14.68 -11.09
C LYS A 75 -0.28 13.47 -10.49
N TYR A 76 -1.60 13.59 -10.35
CA TYR A 76 -2.44 12.52 -9.80
C TYR A 76 -2.73 11.46 -10.85
N TYR A 77 -2.92 11.88 -12.10
CA TYR A 77 -3.07 10.97 -13.23
C TYR A 77 -1.88 9.99 -13.30
N THR A 78 -0.66 10.52 -13.40
CA THR A 78 0.55 9.70 -13.49
C THR A 78 0.75 8.83 -12.25
N MET A 79 0.45 9.35 -11.06
CA MET A 79 0.54 8.63 -9.80
C MET A 79 -0.37 7.38 -9.78
N PHE A 80 -1.65 7.52 -10.11
CA PHE A 80 -2.59 6.39 -10.12
C PHE A 80 -2.35 5.44 -11.29
N MET A 81 -1.93 5.95 -12.46
CA MET A 81 -1.48 5.12 -13.58
C MET A 81 -0.28 4.25 -13.18
N THR A 82 0.67 4.82 -12.43
CA THR A 82 1.82 4.07 -11.92
C THR A 82 1.38 2.94 -11.00
N LEU A 83 0.50 3.20 -10.04
CA LEU A 83 -0.01 2.17 -9.13
C LEU A 83 -0.74 1.04 -9.87
N TYR A 84 -1.61 1.40 -10.80
CA TYR A 84 -2.43 0.44 -11.55
C TYR A 84 -1.59 -0.47 -12.46
N TYR A 85 -0.74 0.12 -13.30
CA TYR A 85 0.02 -0.67 -14.28
C TYR A 85 1.20 -1.44 -13.71
N THR A 86 1.74 -1.03 -12.57
CA THR A 86 2.90 -1.68 -11.97
C THR A 86 2.54 -2.62 -10.82
N GLY A 87 1.40 -2.43 -10.19
CA GLY A 87 1.02 -3.16 -8.99
C GLY A 87 1.99 -3.00 -7.81
N ILE A 88 2.81 -1.95 -7.80
CA ILE A 88 3.73 -1.66 -6.69
C ILE A 88 2.98 -1.18 -5.46
N ARG A 89 3.62 -1.27 -4.28
CA ARG A 89 3.01 -0.76 -3.06
C ARG A 89 3.02 0.76 -3.04
N GLU A 90 2.03 1.36 -2.38
CA GLU A 90 1.93 2.82 -2.24
C GLU A 90 3.23 3.47 -1.73
N GLY A 91 3.86 2.89 -0.70
CA GLY A 91 5.12 3.40 -0.18
C GLY A 91 6.30 3.22 -1.13
N GLU A 92 6.30 2.19 -1.98
CA GLU A 92 7.29 2.01 -3.05
C GLU A 92 7.11 3.10 -4.12
N MET A 93 5.88 3.36 -4.54
CA MET A 93 5.56 4.42 -5.49
C MET A 93 5.96 5.81 -4.98
N LEU A 94 5.65 6.13 -3.72
CA LEU A 94 6.01 7.41 -3.09
C LEU A 94 7.53 7.60 -2.89
N ALA A 95 8.31 6.52 -2.97
CA ALA A 95 9.78 6.56 -2.87
C ALA A 95 10.48 6.65 -4.23
N LEU A 96 9.75 6.58 -5.36
CA LEU A 96 10.35 6.60 -6.70
C LEU A 96 11.04 7.93 -6.99
N THR A 97 12.22 7.82 -7.63
CA THR A 97 13.02 8.94 -8.12
C THR A 97 13.30 8.76 -9.61
N PRO A 98 13.72 9.80 -10.36
CA PRO A 98 14.13 9.66 -11.75
C PRO A 98 15.18 8.56 -11.96
N ALA A 99 16.14 8.41 -11.05
CA ALA A 99 17.17 7.36 -11.09
C ALA A 99 16.63 5.91 -11.05
N ASP A 100 15.38 5.72 -10.65
CA ASP A 100 14.73 4.39 -10.62
C ASP A 100 14.02 4.06 -11.93
N ILE A 101 13.85 5.02 -12.84
CA ILE A 101 13.01 4.89 -14.04
C ILE A 101 13.90 4.89 -15.28
N ASP A 102 13.87 3.79 -16.03
CA ASP A 102 14.51 3.69 -17.34
C ASP A 102 13.39 3.73 -18.42
N LEU A 103 13.20 4.94 -18.97
CA LEU A 103 12.16 5.17 -19.98
C LEU A 103 12.50 4.53 -21.34
N GLU A 104 13.77 4.27 -21.64
CA GLU A 104 14.19 3.62 -22.87
C GLU A 104 13.92 2.11 -22.81
N LYS A 105 14.24 1.49 -21.67
CA LYS A 105 13.95 0.06 -21.43
C LYS A 105 12.53 -0.20 -20.95
N ALA A 106 11.75 0.87 -20.72
CA ALA A 106 10.40 0.79 -20.17
C ALA A 106 10.36 -0.02 -18.85
N THR A 107 11.23 0.33 -17.89
CA THR A 107 11.33 -0.37 -16.62
C THR A 107 11.42 0.59 -15.42
N ILE A 108 10.92 0.11 -14.28
CA ILE A 108 11.05 0.79 -12.98
C ILE A 108 11.73 -0.16 -11.99
N ARG A 109 12.78 0.32 -11.33
CA ARG A 109 13.49 -0.40 -10.28
C ARG A 109 12.85 -0.07 -8.92
N ILE A 110 12.38 -1.09 -8.23
CA ILE A 110 11.77 -0.99 -6.90
C ILE A 110 12.80 -1.45 -5.87
N ASN A 111 13.39 -0.50 -5.15
CA ASN A 111 14.46 -0.73 -4.18
C ASN A 111 14.34 0.15 -2.92
N LYS A 112 13.28 0.94 -2.83
CA LYS A 112 13.02 1.90 -1.75
C LYS A 112 11.57 1.85 -1.31
N ASN A 113 11.31 2.30 -0.09
CA ASN A 113 9.96 2.43 0.45
C ASN A 113 9.86 3.69 1.33
N TYR A 114 8.86 4.51 1.06
CA TYR A 114 8.54 5.69 1.84
C TYR A 114 7.67 5.34 3.04
N GLN A 115 8.04 5.88 4.19
CA GLN A 115 7.27 5.80 5.42
C GLN A 115 7.22 7.17 6.10
N TYR A 116 6.16 7.41 6.86
CA TYR A 116 6.05 8.55 7.74
C TYR A 116 5.90 8.02 9.16
N VAL A 117 6.89 8.26 10.02
CA VAL A 117 6.98 7.69 11.36
C VAL A 117 7.37 8.80 12.34
N ASN A 118 6.61 8.95 13.41
CA ASN A 118 6.87 9.93 14.47
C ASN A 118 7.03 11.39 13.98
N GLY A 119 6.30 11.77 12.93
CA GLY A 119 6.38 13.13 12.38
C GLY A 119 7.46 13.33 11.32
N GLU A 120 8.25 12.31 10.99
CA GLU A 120 9.36 12.40 10.04
C GLU A 120 9.14 11.52 8.81
N GLU A 121 9.59 12.03 7.66
CA GLU A 121 9.65 11.27 6.41
C GLU A 121 10.89 10.38 6.40
N MET A 122 10.70 9.12 6.09
CA MET A 122 11.80 8.15 6.00
C MET A 122 11.74 7.36 4.70
N ILE A 123 12.87 7.32 4.01
CA ILE A 123 13.11 6.40 2.89
C ILE A 123 13.92 5.21 3.43
N THR A 124 13.33 4.04 3.36
CA THR A 124 13.95 2.80 3.84
C THR A 124 14.22 1.84 2.70
N SER A 125 15.26 1.01 2.84
CA SER A 125 15.42 -0.15 1.97
C SER A 125 14.31 -1.17 2.22
N PRO A 126 13.97 -2.02 1.26
CA PRO A 126 12.99 -3.08 1.46
C PRO A 126 13.41 -4.05 2.56
N LYS A 127 12.44 -4.56 3.32
CA LYS A 127 12.67 -5.48 4.47
C LYS A 127 13.39 -6.78 4.09
N THR A 128 13.35 -7.18 2.83
CA THR A 128 14.00 -8.41 2.35
C THR A 128 14.67 -8.17 0.99
N PRO A 129 15.79 -8.85 0.68
CA PRO A 129 16.45 -8.76 -0.62
C PRO A 129 15.53 -9.11 -1.80
N LYS A 130 14.57 -10.03 -1.59
CA LYS A 130 13.56 -10.41 -2.60
C LYS A 130 12.57 -9.29 -2.95
N SER A 131 12.51 -8.23 -2.17
CA SER A 131 11.66 -7.07 -2.46
C SER A 131 12.27 -6.13 -3.49
N ASN A 132 13.59 -6.22 -3.73
CA ASN A 132 14.25 -5.52 -4.83
C ASN A 132 13.88 -6.22 -6.13
N ARG A 133 13.25 -5.47 -7.01
CA ARG A 133 12.78 -5.99 -8.31
C ARG A 133 12.74 -4.91 -9.36
N VAL A 134 12.76 -5.33 -10.61
CA VAL A 134 12.49 -4.47 -11.77
C VAL A 134 11.13 -4.84 -12.32
N VAL A 135 10.32 -3.84 -12.61
CA VAL A 135 8.98 -4.00 -13.18
C VAL A 135 8.99 -3.39 -14.58
N THR A 136 8.56 -4.15 -15.57
CA THR A 136 8.32 -3.63 -16.94
C THR A 136 7.01 -2.85 -16.97
N ILE A 137 7.02 -1.73 -17.68
CA ILE A 137 5.87 -0.84 -17.79
C ILE A 137 5.41 -0.69 -19.25
N PRO A 138 4.09 -0.52 -19.49
CA PRO A 138 3.58 -0.33 -20.84
C PRO A 138 3.96 1.05 -21.39
N ALA A 139 4.00 1.17 -22.73
CA ALA A 139 4.33 2.40 -23.42
C ALA A 139 3.48 3.61 -22.96
N LEU A 140 2.20 3.38 -22.69
CA LEU A 140 1.31 4.41 -22.16
C LEU A 140 1.83 5.01 -20.84
N LEU A 141 2.34 4.19 -19.92
CA LEU A 141 2.88 4.69 -18.65
C LEU A 141 4.24 5.37 -18.86
N VAL A 142 5.05 4.91 -19.83
CA VAL A 142 6.30 5.59 -20.22
C VAL A 142 6.01 7.02 -20.64
N GLU A 143 5.02 7.23 -21.53
CA GLU A 143 4.62 8.58 -21.98
C GLU A 143 4.07 9.44 -20.84
N CYS A 144 3.27 8.86 -19.96
CA CYS A 144 2.75 9.57 -18.78
C CYS A 144 3.89 10.05 -17.86
N LEU A 145 4.86 9.17 -17.56
CA LEU A 145 5.99 9.50 -16.69
C LEU A 145 6.91 10.52 -17.35
N ARG A 146 7.22 10.36 -18.65
CA ARG A 146 8.01 11.32 -19.41
C ARG A 146 7.38 12.70 -19.35
N GLY A 147 6.14 12.85 -19.80
CA GLY A 147 5.45 14.14 -19.85
C GLY A 147 5.17 14.75 -18.48
N TYR A 148 5.16 13.93 -17.42
CA TYR A 148 5.06 14.43 -16.04
C TYR A 148 6.39 14.98 -15.54
N MET A 149 7.50 14.22 -15.70
CA MET A 149 8.83 14.65 -15.25
C MET A 149 9.35 15.85 -16.02
N GLU A 150 9.10 15.96 -17.33
CA GLU A 150 9.48 17.11 -18.16
C GLU A 150 8.87 18.45 -17.69
N LYS A 151 7.73 18.40 -16.99
CA LYS A 151 7.08 19.59 -16.42
C LYS A 151 7.73 20.08 -15.13
N TRP A 152 8.66 19.34 -14.55
CA TRP A 152 9.33 19.72 -13.32
C TRP A 152 10.63 20.46 -13.62
N TYR A 153 10.65 21.74 -13.32
CA TYR A 153 11.89 22.51 -13.42
C TYR A 153 12.85 22.11 -12.30
N GLY A 154 14.08 21.72 -12.67
CA GLY A 154 15.12 21.38 -11.71
C GLY A 154 14.93 20.04 -10.98
N LEU A 155 14.17 19.09 -11.56
CA LEU A 155 14.04 17.74 -11.00
C LEU A 155 15.39 17.00 -11.05
N GLU A 156 15.94 16.70 -9.89
CA GLU A 156 17.20 15.98 -9.76
C GLU A 156 16.99 14.46 -9.74
N GLN A 157 18.07 13.69 -9.94
CA GLN A 157 18.00 12.24 -10.04
C GLN A 157 17.51 11.55 -8.76
N ASP A 158 17.73 12.19 -7.60
CA ASP A 158 17.37 11.67 -6.28
C ASP A 158 16.09 12.27 -5.70
N ASP A 159 15.45 13.21 -6.41
CA ASP A 159 14.19 13.80 -5.99
C ASP A 159 13.04 12.79 -6.11
N ARG A 160 12.13 12.80 -5.14
CA ARG A 160 10.92 11.98 -5.24
C ARG A 160 9.98 12.54 -6.30
N ILE A 161 9.67 11.75 -7.34
CA ILE A 161 8.72 12.18 -8.39
C ILE A 161 7.28 12.33 -7.88
N PHE A 162 6.94 11.67 -6.75
CA PHE A 162 5.65 11.82 -6.07
C PHE A 162 5.89 12.27 -4.62
N PRO A 163 6.19 13.56 -4.35
CA PRO A 163 6.52 14.07 -3.02
C PRO A 163 5.26 14.27 -2.16
N TYR A 164 4.47 13.21 -2.03
CA TYR A 164 3.22 13.20 -1.25
C TYR A 164 3.34 12.26 -0.06
N THR A 165 2.41 12.43 0.88
CA THR A 165 2.19 11.48 1.97
C THR A 165 1.06 10.51 1.61
N LYS A 166 1.01 9.34 2.26
CA LYS A 166 -0.09 8.39 2.09
C LYS A 166 -1.46 9.01 2.36
N ASN A 167 -1.54 9.91 3.34
CA ASN A 167 -2.79 10.61 3.66
C ASN A 167 -3.31 11.41 2.47
N ILE A 168 -2.43 12.12 1.76
CA ILE A 168 -2.80 12.88 0.56
C ILE A 168 -3.32 11.94 -0.52
N VAL A 169 -2.64 10.83 -0.78
CA VAL A 169 -3.07 9.83 -1.79
C VAL A 169 -4.46 9.29 -1.47
N ASN A 170 -4.69 8.88 -0.21
CA ASN A 170 -5.98 8.36 0.24
C ASN A 170 -7.10 9.41 0.13
N HIS A 171 -6.85 10.66 0.54
CA HIS A 171 -7.85 11.74 0.44
C HIS A 171 -8.20 12.07 -1.01
N VAL A 172 -7.20 12.14 -1.88
CA VAL A 172 -7.40 12.43 -3.31
C VAL A 172 -8.19 11.30 -3.97
N MET A 173 -7.85 10.04 -3.68
CA MET A 173 -8.56 8.88 -4.19
C MET A 173 -10.03 8.86 -3.73
N ALA A 174 -10.28 9.05 -2.42
CA ALA A 174 -11.62 9.05 -1.86
C ALA A 174 -12.51 10.13 -2.50
N ARG A 175 -11.98 11.35 -2.65
CA ARG A 175 -12.69 12.47 -3.29
C ARG A 175 -13.02 12.19 -4.75
N ALA A 176 -12.08 11.58 -5.49
CA ALA A 176 -12.32 11.21 -6.88
C ALA A 176 -13.39 10.13 -7.00
N CYS A 177 -13.36 9.09 -6.16
CA CYS A 177 -14.38 8.05 -6.13
C CYS A 177 -15.78 8.65 -5.90
N ASP A 178 -15.91 9.58 -4.93
CA ASP A 178 -17.18 10.26 -4.66
C ASP A 178 -17.64 11.09 -5.86
N ALA A 179 -16.73 11.77 -6.54
CA ALA A 179 -17.05 12.64 -7.67
C ALA A 179 -17.54 11.88 -8.91
N VAL A 180 -16.99 10.67 -9.16
CA VAL A 180 -17.31 9.88 -10.37
C VAL A 180 -18.25 8.69 -10.09
N GLY A 181 -18.63 8.46 -8.84
CA GLY A 181 -19.55 7.39 -8.45
C GLY A 181 -18.95 5.98 -8.53
N VAL A 182 -17.64 5.85 -8.45
CA VAL A 182 -16.96 4.54 -8.41
C VAL A 182 -16.80 4.09 -6.95
N LYS A 183 -16.95 2.80 -6.69
CA LYS A 183 -16.79 2.24 -5.33
C LYS A 183 -15.43 2.58 -4.73
N LYS A 184 -15.42 2.88 -3.42
CA LYS A 184 -14.18 3.15 -2.70
C LYS A 184 -13.49 1.84 -2.38
N ILE A 185 -12.24 1.71 -2.82
CA ILE A 185 -11.31 0.66 -2.42
C ILE A 185 -10.12 1.28 -1.70
N ARG A 186 -9.30 0.49 -1.03
CA ARG A 186 -8.06 1.00 -0.46
C ARG A 186 -7.03 1.22 -1.58
N VAL A 187 -6.14 2.21 -1.43
CA VAL A 187 -5.03 2.45 -2.40
C VAL A 187 -4.22 1.17 -2.63
N HIS A 188 -4.03 0.36 -1.58
CA HIS A 188 -3.33 -0.93 -1.68
C HIS A 188 -4.04 -1.93 -2.60
N ASP A 189 -5.36 -1.84 -2.73
CA ASP A 189 -6.16 -2.81 -3.50
C ASP A 189 -6.18 -2.49 -5.01
N ILE A 190 -5.70 -1.31 -5.43
CA ILE A 190 -5.51 -0.96 -6.85
C ILE A 190 -4.62 -1.99 -7.56
N ARG A 191 -3.64 -2.57 -6.85
CA ARG A 191 -2.76 -3.61 -7.43
C ARG A 191 -3.44 -4.94 -7.74
N HIS A 192 -4.68 -5.12 -7.33
CA HIS A 192 -5.51 -6.29 -7.58
C HIS A 192 -6.58 -6.04 -8.66
N SER A 193 -6.64 -4.79 -9.13
CA SER A 193 -7.57 -4.31 -10.17
C SER A 193 -7.13 -4.61 -11.59
#